data_4768fa5b78a26bea977175e0f5d7651c
#
_entry.id   4768fa5b78a26bea977175e0f5d7651c
#
_cell.length_a   1.000
_cell.length_b   1.000
_cell.length_c   1.000
_cell.angle_alpha   90.00
_cell.angle_beta   90.00
_cell.angle_gamma   90.00
#
_symmetry.space_group_name_H-M   'P 1'
#
loop_
_entity.id
_entity.type
_entity.pdbx_description
1 polymer ?
#
loop_
_entity_poly.entity_id
_entity_poly.type
_entity_poly.pdbx_seq_one_letter_code
_entity_poly.pdbx_strand_id
1 'polypeptide(L)'
;MGPNPTDRGKAGTKRHLITDRAGVPLAALLTGANRHESTVFEDLLDAVPPIRRPSGQRRTRPAKLHADKAYDSPRCRRALSRRRIEVRIARKGKVSSARLGRHRWVVERTLAWLSRYRRLTVRYERRADTHQAFLALGCALICWNYLQDGC
;
A
#
# COMPACT_ATOMS: atom_id res chain seq x y z
N MET A 1 -13.18 -11.96 -2.37
CA MET A 1 -12.33 -12.45 -3.48
C MET A 1 -12.97 -12.07 -4.80
N GLY A 2 -12.21 -11.88 -5.85
CA GLY A 2 -12.71 -11.64 -7.22
C GLY A 2 -11.89 -12.43 -8.23
N PRO A 3 -12.39 -12.64 -9.45
CA PRO A 3 -11.67 -13.37 -10.48
C PRO A 3 -10.33 -12.67 -10.78
N ASN A 4 -9.25 -13.45 -10.80
CA ASN A 4 -7.92 -12.92 -11.08
C ASN A 4 -7.70 -12.90 -12.61
N PRO A 5 -7.57 -11.71 -13.23
CA PRO A 5 -7.41 -11.60 -14.67
C PRO A 5 -6.09 -12.21 -15.19
N THR A 6 -5.09 -12.37 -14.33
CA THR A 6 -3.77 -12.93 -14.67
C THR A 6 -3.63 -14.42 -14.36
N ASP A 7 -4.59 -15.04 -13.67
CA ASP A 7 -4.57 -16.45 -13.28
C ASP A 7 -5.88 -17.16 -13.66
N ARG A 8 -6.21 -17.16 -14.95
CA ARG A 8 -7.34 -17.89 -15.54
C ARG A 8 -8.68 -17.71 -14.82
N GLY A 9 -8.92 -16.53 -14.23
CA GLY A 9 -10.15 -16.23 -13.50
C GLY A 9 -10.26 -16.88 -12.12
N LYS A 10 -9.24 -17.54 -11.61
CA LYS A 10 -9.25 -18.08 -10.23
C LYS A 10 -9.52 -16.99 -9.22
N ALA A 11 -10.25 -17.34 -8.17
CA ALA A 11 -10.58 -16.39 -7.09
C ALA A 11 -9.31 -15.91 -6.39
N GLY A 12 -9.02 -14.62 -6.49
CA GLY A 12 -7.83 -13.99 -5.94
C GLY A 12 -8.12 -12.78 -5.07
N THR A 13 -7.10 -12.37 -4.33
CA THR A 13 -7.13 -11.18 -3.46
C THR A 13 -5.91 -10.32 -3.76
N LYS A 14 -6.11 -9.02 -3.90
CA LYS A 14 -5.06 -8.03 -4.10
C LYS A 14 -4.81 -7.27 -2.80
N ARG A 15 -3.54 -7.07 -2.44
CA ARG A 15 -3.11 -6.26 -1.30
C ARG A 15 -2.71 -4.88 -1.79
N HIS A 16 -3.25 -3.85 -1.15
CA HIS A 16 -2.88 -2.47 -1.37
C HIS A 16 -2.18 -1.97 -0.12
N LEU A 17 -1.04 -1.31 -0.29
CA LEU A 17 -0.16 -0.92 0.81
C LEU A 17 0.38 0.48 0.62
N ILE A 18 0.36 1.27 1.68
CA ILE A 18 1.15 2.50 1.80
C ILE A 18 2.22 2.27 2.85
N THR A 19 3.46 2.60 2.52
CA THR A 19 4.60 2.56 3.44
C THR A 19 5.21 3.94 3.60
N ASP A 20 5.96 4.12 4.67
CA ASP A 20 6.89 5.23 4.77
C ASP A 20 8.13 5.02 3.89
N ARG A 21 9.11 5.92 4.00
CA ARG A 21 10.37 5.85 3.26
C ARG A 21 11.23 4.63 3.62
N ALA A 22 11.11 4.13 4.85
CA ALA A 22 11.86 2.97 5.33
C ALA A 22 11.17 1.64 5.02
N GLY A 23 9.92 1.67 4.49
CA GLY A 23 9.13 0.47 4.22
C GLY A 23 8.24 0.06 5.38
N VAL A 24 8.14 0.88 6.44
CA VAL A 24 7.20 0.63 7.53
C VAL A 24 5.78 0.80 7.02
N PRO A 25 4.89 -0.20 7.14
CA PRO A 25 3.52 -0.12 6.66
C PRO A 25 2.72 0.92 7.46
N LEU A 26 2.06 1.84 6.75
CA LEU A 26 1.20 2.88 7.32
C LEU A 26 -0.28 2.55 7.16
N ALA A 27 -0.66 1.94 6.04
CA ALA A 27 -2.02 1.48 5.77
C ALA A 27 -1.98 0.28 4.83
N ALA A 28 -2.90 -0.66 5.03
CA ALA A 28 -3.04 -1.84 4.19
C ALA A 28 -4.51 -2.24 4.02
N LEU A 29 -4.93 -2.46 2.77
CA LEU A 29 -6.29 -2.87 2.42
C LEU A 29 -6.27 -4.06 1.47
N LEU A 30 -7.33 -4.86 1.54
CA LEU A 30 -7.58 -5.99 0.66
C LEU A 30 -8.74 -5.70 -0.30
N THR A 31 -8.59 -6.15 -1.55
CA THR A 31 -9.69 -6.17 -2.51
C THR A 31 -9.73 -7.49 -3.27
N GLY A 32 -10.81 -7.71 -4.01
CA GLY A 32 -10.82 -8.76 -5.03
C GLY A 32 -9.77 -8.47 -6.10
N ALA A 33 -9.18 -9.50 -6.67
CA ALA A 33 -8.10 -9.39 -7.67
C ALA A 33 -8.53 -8.63 -8.93
N ASN A 34 -9.82 -8.61 -9.25
CA ASN A 34 -10.41 -7.90 -10.37
C ASN A 34 -10.57 -6.38 -10.15
N ARG A 35 -10.39 -5.88 -8.91
CA ARG A 35 -10.52 -4.44 -8.66
C ARG A 35 -9.31 -3.66 -9.15
N HIS A 36 -9.56 -2.56 -9.83
CA HIS A 36 -8.52 -1.65 -10.27
C HIS A 36 -7.95 -0.84 -9.08
N GLU A 37 -6.64 -0.65 -9.04
CA GLU A 37 -5.92 0.01 -7.95
C GLU A 37 -6.46 1.41 -7.64
N SER A 38 -6.84 2.17 -8.67
CA SER A 38 -7.35 3.54 -8.53
C SER A 38 -8.67 3.64 -7.76
N THR A 39 -9.45 2.55 -7.67
CA THR A 39 -10.75 2.55 -6.97
C THR A 39 -10.59 2.56 -5.45
N VAL A 40 -9.47 2.03 -4.94
CA VAL A 40 -9.18 1.87 -3.51
C VAL A 40 -8.21 2.96 -3.01
N PHE A 41 -7.73 3.80 -3.92
CA PHE A 41 -6.66 4.74 -3.62
C PHE A 41 -7.03 5.76 -2.54
N GLU A 42 -8.24 6.30 -2.58
CA GLU A 42 -8.72 7.28 -1.60
C GLU A 42 -8.91 6.61 -0.23
N ASP A 43 -9.57 5.45 -0.19
CA ASP A 43 -9.78 4.68 1.04
C ASP A 43 -8.43 4.32 1.71
N LEU A 44 -7.44 3.97 0.89
CA LEU A 44 -6.10 3.65 1.37
C LEU A 44 -5.37 4.87 1.93
N LEU A 45 -5.54 6.05 1.32
CA LEU A 45 -5.00 7.31 1.85
C LEU A 45 -5.65 7.69 3.18
N ASP A 46 -6.95 7.53 3.28
CA ASP A 46 -7.72 7.91 4.47
C ASP A 46 -7.52 6.92 5.63
N ALA A 47 -7.07 5.69 5.33
CA ALA A 47 -6.67 4.70 6.33
C ALA A 47 -5.30 4.98 6.98
N VAL A 48 -4.51 5.93 6.46
CA VAL A 48 -3.23 6.31 7.08
C VAL A 48 -3.47 7.06 8.38
N PRO A 49 -3.02 6.55 9.54
CA PRO A 49 -3.24 7.21 10.81
C PRO A 49 -2.41 8.49 10.93
N PRO A 50 -2.86 9.46 11.75
CA PRO A 50 -2.04 10.63 12.07
C PRO A 50 -0.78 10.21 12.84
N ILE A 51 0.39 10.63 12.34
CA ILE A 51 1.68 10.29 12.94
C ILE A 51 2.09 11.41 13.91
N ARG A 52 2.40 11.06 15.14
CA ARG A 52 2.93 12.00 16.14
C ARG A 52 4.43 12.20 15.87
N ARG A 53 4.87 13.43 15.77
CA ARG A 53 6.29 13.80 15.67
C ARG A 53 6.93 13.85 17.08
N PRO A 54 8.27 13.76 17.18
CA PRO A 54 8.95 13.96 18.47
C PRO A 54 8.59 15.30 19.15
N SER A 55 8.28 16.34 18.37
CA SER A 55 7.78 17.64 18.86
C SER A 55 6.36 17.59 19.46
N GLY A 56 5.70 16.43 19.48
CA GLY A 56 4.29 16.29 19.91
C GLY A 56 3.26 16.66 18.83
N GLN A 57 3.68 17.36 17.78
CA GLN A 57 2.81 17.80 16.69
C GLN A 57 2.31 16.61 15.85
N ARG A 58 1.02 16.60 15.53
CA ARG A 58 0.43 15.56 14.67
C ARG A 58 0.63 15.89 13.18
N ARG A 59 1.15 14.93 12.43
CA ARG A 59 1.22 14.97 10.98
C ARG A 59 0.09 14.12 10.40
N THR A 60 -0.87 14.75 9.76
CA THR A 60 -2.07 14.09 9.20
C THR A 60 -1.92 13.72 7.71
N ARG A 61 -0.86 14.19 7.05
CA ARG A 61 -0.62 13.93 5.62
C ARG A 61 0.88 13.89 5.30
N PRO A 62 1.30 13.08 4.32
CA PRO A 62 2.66 13.13 3.79
C PRO A 62 2.87 14.40 2.96
N ALA A 63 4.12 14.84 2.81
CA ALA A 63 4.47 15.94 1.90
C ALA A 63 4.33 15.51 0.45
N LYS A 64 4.73 14.28 0.12
CA LYS A 64 4.69 13.70 -1.22
C LYS A 64 4.32 12.21 -1.16
N LEU A 65 3.74 11.71 -2.25
CA LEU A 65 3.40 10.30 -2.41
C LEU A 65 3.94 9.78 -3.74
N HIS A 66 4.69 8.68 -3.66
CA HIS A 66 5.18 7.94 -4.80
C HIS A 66 4.26 6.75 -5.09
N ALA A 67 3.81 6.60 -6.33
CA ALA A 67 3.02 5.44 -6.73
C ALA A 67 3.36 5.00 -8.16
N ASP A 68 3.00 3.75 -8.48
CA ASP A 68 3.19 3.15 -9.78
C ASP A 68 2.25 3.76 -10.84
N LYS A 69 2.56 3.51 -12.11
CA LYS A 69 1.76 3.88 -13.29
C LYS A 69 0.31 3.35 -13.23
N ALA A 70 0.05 2.28 -12.51
CA ALA A 70 -1.30 1.77 -12.28
C ALA A 70 -2.22 2.81 -11.61
N TYR A 71 -1.64 3.71 -10.79
CA TYR A 71 -2.35 4.81 -10.12
C TYR A 71 -2.40 6.10 -10.96
N ASP A 72 -1.86 6.10 -12.19
CA ASP A 72 -1.91 7.27 -13.07
C ASP A 72 -3.31 7.44 -13.66
N SER A 73 -4.17 8.06 -12.89
CA SER A 73 -5.52 8.42 -13.28
C SER A 73 -5.86 9.83 -12.80
N PRO A 74 -6.77 10.56 -13.50
CA PRO A 74 -7.23 11.88 -13.05
C PRO A 74 -7.82 11.85 -11.64
N ARG A 75 -8.49 10.74 -11.27
CA ARG A 75 -9.05 10.54 -9.92
C ARG A 75 -7.96 10.54 -8.86
N CYS A 76 -6.92 9.72 -9.01
CA CYS A 76 -5.83 9.63 -8.03
C CYS A 76 -5.06 10.95 -7.91
N ARG A 77 -4.78 11.62 -9.04
CA ARG A 77 -4.10 12.91 -9.04
C ARG A 77 -4.92 13.99 -8.34
N ARG A 78 -6.23 14.07 -8.62
CA ARG A 78 -7.14 15.00 -7.92
C ARG A 78 -7.24 14.71 -6.43
N ALA A 79 -7.29 13.43 -6.03
CA ALA A 79 -7.34 13.03 -4.63
C ALA A 79 -6.11 13.51 -3.85
N LEU A 80 -4.91 13.41 -4.43
CA LEU A 80 -3.67 13.93 -3.84
C LEU A 80 -3.64 15.46 -3.81
N SER A 81 -4.03 16.11 -4.90
CA SER A 81 -4.08 17.57 -5.00
C SER A 81 -5.03 18.18 -3.95
N ARG A 82 -6.24 17.63 -3.80
CA ARG A 82 -7.20 18.07 -2.76
C ARG A 82 -6.63 17.96 -1.35
N ARG A 83 -5.80 16.94 -1.10
CA ARG A 83 -5.11 16.72 0.19
C ARG A 83 -3.81 17.51 0.30
N ARG A 84 -3.45 18.33 -0.70
CA ARG A 84 -2.18 19.08 -0.78
C ARG A 84 -0.96 18.16 -0.61
N ILE A 85 -0.99 16.99 -1.24
CA ILE A 85 0.09 16.01 -1.29
C ILE A 85 0.77 16.11 -2.64
N GLU A 86 2.10 16.27 -2.67
CA GLU A 86 2.86 16.32 -3.92
C GLU A 86 2.77 14.99 -4.68
N VAL A 87 2.33 15.04 -5.94
CA VAL A 87 2.10 13.87 -6.77
C VAL A 87 3.38 13.41 -7.43
N ARG A 88 3.87 12.22 -7.07
CA ARG A 88 5.03 11.54 -7.67
C ARG A 88 4.60 10.22 -8.33
N ILE A 89 3.54 10.27 -9.14
CA ILE A 89 3.04 9.12 -9.92
C ILE A 89 3.63 9.19 -11.33
N ALA A 90 4.22 8.07 -11.79
CA ALA A 90 4.71 7.95 -13.16
C ALA A 90 3.57 8.13 -14.17
N ARG A 91 3.82 8.90 -15.23
CA ARG A 91 2.84 9.10 -16.31
C ARG A 91 2.85 7.92 -17.27
N LYS A 92 1.67 7.46 -17.65
CA LYS A 92 1.48 6.50 -18.75
C LYS A 92 1.99 7.14 -20.05
N GLY A 93 2.70 6.38 -20.86
CA GLY A 93 3.23 6.86 -22.16
C GLY A 93 4.53 7.67 -22.10
N LYS A 94 5.04 8.07 -20.91
CA LYS A 94 6.35 8.72 -20.78
C LYS A 94 7.37 7.73 -20.22
N VAL A 95 8.45 7.50 -21.01
CA VAL A 95 9.57 6.65 -20.59
C VAL A 95 10.47 7.46 -19.66
N SER A 96 10.32 7.25 -18.35
CA SER A 96 11.28 7.69 -17.35
C SER A 96 11.30 6.65 -16.22
N SER A 97 11.91 5.50 -16.49
CA SER A 97 11.97 4.39 -15.53
C SER A 97 13.11 4.54 -14.51
N ALA A 98 14.19 5.26 -14.84
CA ALA A 98 15.42 5.31 -14.04
C ALA A 98 15.25 5.92 -12.64
N ARG A 99 14.33 6.89 -12.45
CA ARG A 99 14.13 7.56 -11.16
C ARG A 99 13.03 6.94 -10.27
N LEU A 100 12.12 6.17 -10.85
CA LEU A 100 10.99 5.58 -10.12
C LEU A 100 11.34 4.23 -9.48
N GLY A 101 12.28 3.49 -10.06
CA GLY A 101 12.77 2.24 -9.50
C GLY A 101 13.30 2.40 -8.06
N ARG A 102 13.92 3.56 -7.77
CA ARG A 102 14.48 3.89 -6.44
C ARG A 102 13.43 3.91 -5.31
N HIS A 103 12.15 4.14 -5.58
CA HIS A 103 11.10 4.22 -4.56
C HIS A 103 10.14 3.02 -4.59
N ARG A 104 10.04 2.36 -5.73
CA ARG A 104 9.14 1.22 -5.92
C ARG A 104 9.60 -0.01 -5.13
N TRP A 105 10.89 -0.28 -5.09
CA TRP A 105 11.45 -1.43 -4.38
C TRP A 105 11.10 -1.45 -2.88
N VAL A 106 10.85 -0.27 -2.27
CA VAL A 106 10.49 -0.16 -0.85
C VAL A 106 9.16 -0.87 -0.57
N VAL A 107 8.12 -0.60 -1.38
CA VAL A 107 6.82 -1.25 -1.24
C VAL A 107 6.90 -2.73 -1.60
N GLU A 108 7.65 -3.06 -2.67
CA GLU A 108 7.86 -4.46 -3.10
C GLU A 108 8.55 -5.28 -2.00
N ARG A 109 9.55 -4.71 -1.33
CA ARG A 109 10.21 -5.32 -0.17
C ARG A 109 9.23 -5.59 0.98
N THR A 110 8.39 -4.61 1.33
CA THR A 110 7.40 -4.78 2.40
C THR A 110 6.36 -5.83 2.04
N LEU A 111 5.92 -5.88 0.79
CA LEU A 111 5.04 -6.95 0.30
C LEU A 111 5.73 -8.33 0.36
N ALA A 112 7.03 -8.39 0.07
CA ALA A 112 7.83 -9.62 0.20
C ALA A 112 7.92 -10.07 1.67
N TRP A 113 8.11 -9.15 2.62
CA TRP A 113 8.07 -9.48 4.06
C TRP A 113 6.71 -10.02 4.48
N LEU A 114 5.62 -9.39 4.07
CA LEU A 114 4.27 -9.88 4.33
C LEU A 114 4.02 -11.27 3.74
N SER A 115 4.65 -11.58 2.61
CA SER A 115 4.55 -12.90 1.97
C SER A 115 5.33 -14.02 2.69
N ARG A 116 6.15 -13.71 3.70
CA ARG A 116 6.76 -14.71 4.59
C ARG A 116 5.75 -15.29 5.58
N TYR A 117 4.67 -14.58 5.86
CA TYR A 117 3.60 -15.09 6.73
C TYR A 117 2.70 -16.04 5.96
N ARG A 118 2.70 -17.32 6.35
CA ARG A 118 1.96 -18.39 5.65
C ARG A 118 0.48 -18.04 5.40
N ARG A 119 -0.19 -17.46 6.39
CA ARG A 119 -1.62 -17.05 6.28
C ARG A 119 -1.85 -15.92 5.27
N LEU A 120 -0.82 -15.14 4.95
CA LEU A 120 -0.91 -14.13 3.91
C LEU A 120 -0.53 -14.68 2.53
N THR A 121 0.32 -15.69 2.46
CA THR A 121 0.71 -16.33 1.19
C THR A 121 -0.39 -17.26 0.68
N VAL A 122 -0.92 -18.12 1.56
CA VAL A 122 -2.00 -19.04 1.26
C VAL A 122 -3.23 -18.61 2.06
N ARG A 123 -4.27 -18.21 1.35
CA ARG A 123 -5.52 -17.78 1.99
C ARG A 123 -6.41 -18.99 2.27
N TYR A 124 -6.64 -19.26 3.54
CA TYR A 124 -7.58 -20.28 4.01
C TYR A 124 -8.95 -19.67 4.39
N GLU A 125 -8.97 -18.39 4.70
CA GLU A 125 -10.14 -17.69 5.20
C GLU A 125 -11.16 -17.42 4.09
N ARG A 126 -12.41 -17.85 4.32
CA ARG A 126 -13.54 -17.52 3.44
C ARG A 126 -13.95 -16.05 3.58
N ARG A 127 -13.91 -15.51 4.80
CA ARG A 127 -14.28 -14.14 5.11
C ARG A 127 -13.15 -13.18 4.77
N ALA A 128 -13.52 -12.02 4.19
CA ALA A 128 -12.53 -11.01 3.79
C ALA A 128 -11.99 -10.24 5.00
N ASP A 129 -12.83 -9.98 5.99
CA ASP A 129 -12.48 -9.29 7.23
C ASP A 129 -11.43 -10.06 8.04
N THR A 130 -11.59 -11.38 8.16
CA THR A 130 -10.60 -12.24 8.83
C THR A 130 -9.24 -12.17 8.11
N HIS A 131 -9.23 -12.23 6.78
CA HIS A 131 -7.98 -12.11 6.04
C HIS A 131 -7.39 -10.70 6.13
N GLN A 132 -8.23 -9.65 6.19
CA GLN A 132 -7.80 -8.27 6.47
C GLN A 132 -7.16 -8.15 7.86
N ALA A 133 -7.71 -8.83 8.88
CA ALA A 133 -7.12 -8.87 10.22
C ALA A 133 -5.73 -9.52 10.23
N PHE A 134 -5.52 -10.62 9.48
CA PHE A 134 -4.19 -11.21 9.32
C PHE A 134 -3.22 -10.27 8.61
N LEU A 135 -3.68 -9.50 7.62
CA LEU A 135 -2.84 -8.48 6.96
C LEU A 135 -2.44 -7.38 7.94
N ALA A 136 -3.38 -6.89 8.74
CA ALA A 136 -3.12 -5.88 9.77
C ALA A 136 -2.12 -6.40 10.82
N LEU A 137 -2.28 -7.65 11.28
CA LEU A 137 -1.34 -8.30 12.20
C LEU A 137 0.06 -8.43 11.60
N GLY A 138 0.17 -8.84 10.33
CA GLY A 138 1.45 -8.91 9.62
C GLY A 138 2.13 -7.53 9.52
N CYS A 139 1.37 -6.47 9.24
CA CYS A 139 1.86 -5.11 9.26
C CYS A 139 2.35 -4.69 10.66
N ALA A 140 1.58 -5.02 11.71
CA ALA A 140 1.95 -4.72 13.09
C ALA A 140 3.26 -5.41 13.50
N LEU A 141 3.47 -6.67 13.10
CA LEU A 141 4.73 -7.38 13.36
C LEU A 141 5.92 -6.74 12.65
N ILE A 142 5.74 -6.24 11.43
CA ILE A 142 6.80 -5.48 10.73
C ILE A 142 7.13 -4.21 11.51
N CYS A 143 6.11 -3.45 11.95
CA CYS A 143 6.31 -2.25 12.75
C CYS A 143 7.03 -2.56 14.06
N TRP A 144 6.65 -3.64 14.73
CA TRP A 144 7.27 -4.08 15.98
C TRP A 144 8.76 -4.39 15.81
N ASN A 145 9.14 -5.13 14.77
CA ASN A 145 10.54 -5.42 14.47
C ASN A 145 11.35 -4.14 14.25
N TYR A 146 10.79 -3.16 13.54
CA TYR A 146 11.43 -1.86 13.37
C TYR A 146 11.67 -1.10 14.68
N LEU A 147 10.79 -1.25 15.67
CA LEU A 147 10.97 -0.63 16.98
C LEU A 147 12.09 -1.33 17.78
N GLN A 148 12.26 -2.63 17.61
CA GLN A 148 13.31 -3.38 18.29
C GLN A 148 14.69 -3.15 17.67
N ASP A 149 14.78 -3.06 16.35
CA ASP A 149 16.04 -2.83 15.64
C ASP A 149 16.53 -1.37 15.77
N GLY A 150 15.68 -0.46 16.21
CA GLY A 150 15.97 0.98 16.35
C GLY A 150 16.24 1.47 17.78
N CYS A 151 16.31 0.55 18.76
CA CYS A 151 16.63 0.86 20.17
C CYS A 151 18.09 0.49 20.49
#